data_9e57e3eb70318de7af991e178f6c6769
#
_entry.id   9e57e3eb70318de7af991e178f6c6769
#
_cell.length_a   1.000
_cell.length_b   1.000
_cell.length_c   1.000
_cell.angle_alpha   90.00
_cell.angle_beta   90.00
_cell.angle_gamma   90.00
#
_symmetry.space_group_name_H-M   'P 1'
#
loop_
_entity.id
_entity.type
_entity.pdbx_description
1 polymer ?
#
loop_
_entity_poly.entity_id
_entity_poly.type
_entity_poly.pdbx_seq_one_letter_code
_entity_poly.pdbx_strand_id
1 'polypeptide(L)'
;MGKVALITGITGQDGAYLTEFLIKKGYTVHGIKRRSSMFNTDRIDHLYQDPHVENRNLILHYGDLTDSLNLTRIIGEVQPDEIYNLAAMSHVKVSFDTPEYTANADGLGVLRILEAVRLLNLIPKTRIYQASTSELYGLVQEVPQRETTPFYPRSPYAVAKLYGYWITVNYREAYHMHASNGILFNHESPLRGETFVTRKVTRAVSRIVLGMQKKVYMGNLSSKRDWGHAKDYVRAMYAILQQDEPSDYVIATGITTTIRDFIRMAFEEIGVGIRFKGEGIDEVAIIESIDEGLFVKKVGDAYLENFKKRVGEEVVGVDPQYFRPSEVELLIGDATKARTRLGWEPEYSLAALIEDMMKNDIKLMKKESYLKEGGYKILNYFE
;
A
#
# COMPACT_ATOMS: atom_id res chain seq x y z
N MET A 1 12.58 -1.91 29.72
CA MET A 1 12.10 -2.72 28.57
C MET A 1 11.66 -1.76 27.48
N GLY A 2 11.90 -2.10 26.20
CA GLY A 2 11.36 -1.32 25.10
C GLY A 2 9.83 -1.37 25.05
N LYS A 3 9.19 -0.42 24.33
CA LYS A 3 7.74 -0.45 24.08
C LYS A 3 7.33 -1.71 23.30
N VAL A 4 6.11 -2.15 23.51
CA VAL A 4 5.48 -3.28 22.80
C VAL A 4 4.48 -2.74 21.77
N ALA A 5 4.64 -3.12 20.51
CA ALA A 5 3.71 -2.78 19.42
C ALA A 5 2.99 -4.02 18.92
N LEU A 6 1.68 -3.91 18.70
CA LEU A 6 0.86 -4.92 18.00
C LEU A 6 0.46 -4.39 16.62
N ILE A 7 0.83 -5.11 15.55
CA ILE A 7 0.51 -4.74 14.18
C ILE A 7 -0.45 -5.78 13.59
N THR A 8 -1.65 -5.35 13.20
CA THR A 8 -2.51 -6.17 12.33
C THR A 8 -2.12 -5.95 10.88
N GLY A 9 -2.23 -6.99 10.04
CA GLY A 9 -1.80 -6.87 8.64
C GLY A 9 -0.28 -6.76 8.46
N ILE A 10 0.49 -7.33 9.38
CA ILE A 10 1.96 -7.27 9.38
C ILE A 10 2.61 -7.79 8.09
N THR A 11 1.95 -8.70 7.38
CA THR A 11 2.43 -9.28 6.11
C THR A 11 2.13 -8.40 4.88
N GLY A 12 1.46 -7.26 5.08
CA GLY A 12 1.24 -6.25 4.05
C GLY A 12 2.47 -5.35 3.82
N GLN A 13 2.39 -4.47 2.80
CA GLN A 13 3.43 -3.48 2.52
C GLN A 13 3.78 -2.65 3.76
N ASP A 14 2.78 -1.98 4.32
CA ASP A 14 2.97 -1.04 5.43
C ASP A 14 3.37 -1.77 6.71
N GLY A 15 2.76 -2.95 6.95
CA GLY A 15 3.11 -3.79 8.08
C GLY A 15 4.57 -4.22 8.08
N ALA A 16 5.12 -4.57 6.91
CA ALA A 16 6.52 -4.95 6.77
C ALA A 16 7.47 -3.76 7.06
N TYR A 17 7.25 -2.61 6.41
CA TYR A 17 8.08 -1.42 6.67
C TYR A 17 7.95 -0.88 8.10
N LEU A 18 6.73 -0.89 8.66
CA LEU A 18 6.52 -0.45 10.03
C LEU A 18 7.22 -1.39 11.03
N THR A 19 7.20 -2.69 10.78
CA THR A 19 7.91 -3.68 11.59
C THR A 19 9.41 -3.38 11.62
N GLU A 20 10.04 -3.22 10.45
CA GLU A 20 11.45 -2.84 10.37
C GLU A 20 11.75 -1.53 11.12
N PHE A 21 10.88 -0.54 10.93
CA PHE A 21 11.04 0.78 11.53
C PHE A 21 10.96 0.72 13.07
N LEU A 22 9.98 -0.01 13.62
CA LEU A 22 9.80 -0.14 15.06
C LEU A 22 10.89 -1.00 15.72
N ILE A 23 11.32 -2.09 15.07
CA ILE A 23 12.44 -2.89 15.55
C ILE A 23 13.72 -2.04 15.65
N LYS A 24 14.03 -1.22 14.65
CA LYS A 24 15.17 -0.29 14.67
C LYS A 24 15.06 0.75 15.79
N LYS A 25 13.85 1.04 16.26
CA LYS A 25 13.60 1.93 17.41
C LYS A 25 13.62 1.20 18.77
N GLY A 26 13.91 -0.10 18.79
CA GLY A 26 14.01 -0.89 20.03
C GLY A 26 12.67 -1.41 20.55
N TYR A 27 11.63 -1.46 19.71
CA TYR A 27 10.36 -2.10 20.08
C TYR A 27 10.44 -3.62 20.00
N THR A 28 9.63 -4.27 20.85
CA THR A 28 9.19 -5.64 20.61
C THR A 28 7.90 -5.57 19.78
N VAL A 29 7.93 -6.17 18.60
CA VAL A 29 6.81 -6.13 17.65
C VAL A 29 6.08 -7.46 17.66
N HIS A 30 4.79 -7.43 17.96
CA HIS A 30 3.88 -8.53 17.78
C HIS A 30 3.05 -8.30 16.52
N GLY A 31 2.96 -9.30 15.65
CA GLY A 31 2.26 -9.20 14.39
C GLY A 31 1.12 -10.20 14.25
N ILE A 32 -0.06 -9.74 13.83
CA ILE A 32 -1.18 -10.62 13.49
C ILE A 32 -1.14 -10.92 12.00
N LYS A 33 -1.05 -12.22 11.65
CA LYS A 33 -1.14 -12.74 10.28
C LYS A 33 -2.31 -13.73 10.16
N ARG A 34 -2.99 -13.71 9.00
CA ARG A 34 -4.06 -14.69 8.73
C ARG A 34 -3.46 -16.07 8.46
N ARG A 35 -4.19 -17.12 8.86
CA ARG A 35 -3.86 -18.48 8.45
C ARG A 35 -4.17 -18.66 6.96
N SER A 36 -3.19 -19.09 6.20
CA SER A 36 -3.32 -19.47 4.80
C SER A 36 -2.74 -20.88 4.59
N SER A 37 -3.19 -21.59 3.57
CA SER A 37 -2.61 -22.88 3.17
C SER A 37 -1.19 -22.73 2.61
N MET A 38 -0.89 -21.57 2.02
CA MET A 38 0.44 -21.19 1.55
C MET A 38 1.09 -20.19 2.48
N PHE A 39 2.43 -20.08 2.42
CA PHE A 39 3.14 -19.00 3.10
C PHE A 39 2.70 -17.65 2.54
N ASN A 40 2.50 -16.67 3.44
CA ASN A 40 2.13 -15.29 3.11
C ASN A 40 2.99 -14.27 3.85
N THR A 41 4.23 -14.65 4.17
CA THR A 41 5.17 -13.88 5.00
C THR A 41 6.34 -13.30 4.21
N ASP A 42 6.38 -13.49 2.89
CA ASP A 42 7.52 -13.13 2.01
C ASP A 42 8.08 -11.73 2.26
N ARG A 43 7.19 -10.75 2.61
CA ARG A 43 7.60 -9.36 2.88
C ARG A 43 8.32 -9.18 4.21
N ILE A 44 8.20 -10.14 5.13
CA ILE A 44 8.79 -10.09 6.47
C ILE A 44 9.73 -11.28 6.77
N ASP A 45 9.94 -12.19 5.82
CA ASP A 45 10.78 -13.38 6.03
C ASP A 45 12.22 -13.01 6.41
N HIS A 46 12.74 -11.90 5.90
CA HIS A 46 14.05 -11.38 6.26
C HIS A 46 14.17 -10.88 7.72
N LEU A 47 13.03 -10.69 8.40
CA LEU A 47 12.96 -10.33 9.81
C LEU A 47 12.68 -11.53 10.72
N TYR A 48 12.47 -12.71 10.13
CA TYR A 48 12.13 -13.91 10.88
C TYR A 48 13.20 -14.25 11.93
N GLN A 49 12.73 -14.60 13.10
CA GLN A 49 13.57 -15.07 14.20
C GLN A 49 13.06 -16.43 14.68
N ASP A 50 13.98 -17.37 14.84
CA ASP A 50 13.65 -18.71 15.32
C ASP A 50 12.94 -18.64 16.70
N PRO A 51 11.79 -19.30 16.91
CA PRO A 51 11.08 -19.33 18.16
C PRO A 51 11.91 -19.78 19.38
N HIS A 52 13.00 -20.49 19.16
CA HIS A 52 13.91 -20.97 20.21
C HIS A 52 14.98 -19.96 20.62
N VAL A 53 15.08 -18.82 19.91
CA VAL A 53 16.00 -17.73 20.29
C VAL A 53 15.38 -16.92 21.42
N GLU A 54 16.13 -16.69 22.47
CA GLU A 54 15.74 -15.78 23.56
C GLU A 54 15.75 -14.32 23.10
N ASN A 55 14.94 -13.48 23.73
CA ASN A 55 14.86 -12.02 23.47
C ASN A 55 14.50 -11.64 22.04
N ARG A 56 13.61 -12.39 21.41
CA ARG A 56 13.06 -12.02 20.09
C ARG A 56 12.36 -10.67 20.13
N ASN A 57 12.57 -9.87 19.09
CA ASN A 57 11.89 -8.60 18.90
C ASN A 57 10.78 -8.64 17.85
N LEU A 58 10.54 -9.82 17.23
CA LEU A 58 9.39 -10.10 16.35
C LEU A 58 8.70 -11.40 16.73
N ILE A 59 7.42 -11.31 17.10
CA ILE A 59 6.57 -12.43 17.47
C ILE A 59 5.31 -12.41 16.59
N LEU A 60 5.00 -13.53 15.93
CA LEU A 60 3.86 -13.64 15.02
C LEU A 60 2.74 -14.46 15.63
N HIS A 61 1.50 -13.94 15.55
CA HIS A 61 0.27 -14.58 15.98
C HIS A 61 -0.64 -14.88 14.79
N TYR A 62 -1.36 -16.00 14.83
CA TYR A 62 -2.45 -16.25 13.90
C TYR A 62 -3.72 -15.60 14.40
N GLY A 63 -4.35 -14.78 13.55
CA GLY A 63 -5.61 -14.12 13.87
C GLY A 63 -6.25 -13.49 12.63
N ASP A 64 -7.52 -13.13 12.75
CA ASP A 64 -8.31 -12.46 11.72
C ASP A 64 -9.16 -11.36 12.38
N LEU A 65 -9.35 -10.23 11.67
CA LEU A 65 -10.20 -9.13 12.15
C LEU A 65 -11.68 -9.53 12.30
N THR A 66 -12.09 -10.66 11.73
CA THR A 66 -13.44 -11.21 11.85
C THR A 66 -13.64 -12.07 13.09
N ASP A 67 -12.58 -12.39 13.85
CA ASP A 67 -12.60 -13.22 15.05
C ASP A 67 -12.35 -12.39 16.32
N SER A 68 -13.43 -11.97 16.98
CA SER A 68 -13.38 -11.13 18.19
C SER A 68 -12.72 -11.82 19.38
N LEU A 69 -12.95 -13.12 19.58
CA LEU A 69 -12.39 -13.86 20.71
C LEU A 69 -10.88 -14.02 20.57
N ASN A 70 -10.43 -14.36 19.36
CA ASN A 70 -9.00 -14.48 19.05
C ASN A 70 -8.27 -13.13 19.24
N LEU A 71 -8.85 -12.03 18.72
CA LEU A 71 -8.28 -10.68 18.89
C LEU A 71 -8.19 -10.30 20.37
N THR A 72 -9.26 -10.51 21.14
CA THR A 72 -9.27 -10.23 22.58
C THR A 72 -8.21 -11.04 23.33
N ARG A 73 -8.05 -12.33 23.00
CA ARG A 73 -7.01 -13.19 23.59
C ARG A 73 -5.61 -12.65 23.26
N ILE A 74 -5.32 -12.35 21.99
CA ILE A 74 -3.99 -11.84 21.57
C ILE A 74 -3.69 -10.52 22.26
N ILE A 75 -4.61 -9.56 22.26
CA ILE A 75 -4.43 -8.25 22.91
C ILE A 75 -4.22 -8.42 24.42
N GLY A 76 -4.97 -9.33 25.06
CA GLY A 76 -4.83 -9.66 26.49
C GLY A 76 -3.49 -10.29 26.85
N GLU A 77 -2.96 -11.18 26.00
CA GLU A 77 -1.64 -11.81 26.18
C GLU A 77 -0.49 -10.83 25.92
N VAL A 78 -0.59 -9.99 24.88
CA VAL A 78 0.46 -9.07 24.46
C VAL A 78 0.53 -7.81 25.33
N GLN A 79 -0.61 -7.30 25.79
CA GLN A 79 -0.70 -6.05 26.58
C GLN A 79 0.06 -4.88 25.90
N PRO A 80 -0.23 -4.55 24.62
CA PRO A 80 0.58 -3.63 23.83
C PRO A 80 0.53 -2.19 24.34
N ASP A 81 1.63 -1.45 24.19
CA ASP A 81 1.66 0.00 24.39
C ASP A 81 1.07 0.72 23.17
N GLU A 82 1.24 0.15 21.98
CA GLU A 82 0.77 0.72 20.71
C GLU A 82 0.14 -0.38 19.84
N ILE A 83 -1.05 -0.09 19.27
CA ILE A 83 -1.69 -0.94 18.26
C ILE A 83 -1.73 -0.18 16.94
N TYR A 84 -1.20 -0.80 15.89
CA TYR A 84 -1.28 -0.32 14.51
C TYR A 84 -2.24 -1.22 13.73
N ASN A 85 -3.47 -0.76 13.52
CA ASN A 85 -4.47 -1.52 12.77
C ASN A 85 -4.36 -1.22 11.28
N LEU A 86 -3.57 -2.05 10.57
CA LEU A 86 -3.30 -1.92 9.14
C LEU A 86 -4.01 -2.99 8.30
N ALA A 87 -4.55 -4.04 8.95
CA ALA A 87 -5.23 -5.11 8.25
C ALA A 87 -6.53 -4.62 7.60
N ALA A 88 -6.73 -5.01 6.35
CA ALA A 88 -7.94 -4.71 5.60
C ALA A 88 -8.06 -5.64 4.37
N MET A 89 -9.27 -5.76 3.83
CA MET A 89 -9.52 -6.16 2.46
C MET A 89 -9.40 -4.90 1.58
N SER A 90 -8.16 -4.53 1.22
CA SER A 90 -7.82 -3.21 0.68
C SER A 90 -8.03 -3.04 -0.83
N HIS A 91 -8.45 -4.09 -1.55
CA HIS A 91 -8.64 -4.03 -2.99
C HIS A 91 -10.03 -3.49 -3.35
N VAL A 92 -10.12 -2.22 -3.77
CA VAL A 92 -11.38 -1.51 -4.01
C VAL A 92 -12.31 -2.26 -4.98
N LYS A 93 -11.80 -2.76 -6.13
CA LYS A 93 -12.63 -3.50 -7.09
C LYS A 93 -13.21 -4.78 -6.48
N VAL A 94 -12.40 -5.57 -5.76
CA VAL A 94 -12.83 -6.81 -5.10
C VAL A 94 -13.89 -6.55 -4.03
N SER A 95 -13.93 -5.36 -3.42
CA SER A 95 -14.97 -5.03 -2.45
C SER A 95 -16.39 -5.06 -3.02
N PHE A 96 -16.55 -4.85 -4.33
CA PHE A 96 -17.84 -4.98 -5.01
C PHE A 96 -18.26 -6.46 -5.14
N ASP A 97 -17.30 -7.37 -5.22
CA ASP A 97 -17.57 -8.80 -5.32
C ASP A 97 -17.77 -9.44 -3.92
N THR A 98 -17.15 -8.87 -2.88
CA THR A 98 -17.19 -9.39 -1.50
C THR A 98 -17.55 -8.32 -0.47
N PRO A 99 -18.72 -7.62 -0.61
CA PRO A 99 -19.05 -6.47 0.22
C PRO A 99 -19.27 -6.82 1.70
N GLU A 100 -19.86 -7.96 2.00
CA GLU A 100 -20.11 -8.41 3.37
C GLU A 100 -18.79 -8.72 4.12
N TYR A 101 -17.88 -9.47 3.49
CA TYR A 101 -16.57 -9.72 4.07
C TYR A 101 -15.79 -8.42 4.30
N THR A 102 -15.86 -7.50 3.34
CA THR A 102 -15.23 -6.18 3.43
C THR A 102 -15.77 -5.39 4.62
N ALA A 103 -17.10 -5.33 4.79
CA ALA A 103 -17.72 -4.66 5.92
C ALA A 103 -17.34 -5.31 7.26
N ASN A 104 -17.30 -6.62 7.31
CA ASN A 104 -16.96 -7.38 8.51
C ASN A 104 -15.49 -7.22 8.93
N ALA A 105 -14.55 -7.26 7.98
CA ALA A 105 -13.13 -7.10 8.26
C ALA A 105 -12.75 -5.63 8.50
N ASP A 106 -13.14 -4.73 7.59
CA ASP A 106 -12.62 -3.37 7.54
C ASP A 106 -13.41 -2.38 8.42
N GLY A 107 -14.68 -2.68 8.68
CA GLY A 107 -15.54 -1.90 9.58
C GLY A 107 -15.62 -2.52 10.97
N LEU A 108 -16.29 -3.66 11.10
CA LEU A 108 -16.49 -4.32 12.40
C LEU A 108 -15.18 -4.81 13.04
N GLY A 109 -14.15 -5.12 12.23
CA GLY A 109 -12.83 -5.46 12.73
C GLY A 109 -12.20 -4.35 13.57
N VAL A 110 -12.41 -3.09 13.20
CA VAL A 110 -11.97 -1.92 13.98
C VAL A 110 -12.67 -1.87 15.32
N LEU A 111 -14.00 -2.02 15.32
CA LEU A 111 -14.78 -2.07 16.57
C LEU A 111 -14.30 -3.18 17.50
N ARG A 112 -13.97 -4.38 16.99
CA ARG A 112 -13.48 -5.49 17.80
C ARG A 112 -12.17 -5.18 18.52
N ILE A 113 -11.25 -4.48 17.87
CA ILE A 113 -9.99 -4.04 18.48
C ILE A 113 -10.26 -3.02 19.59
N LEU A 114 -11.08 -2.00 19.31
CA LEU A 114 -11.44 -0.97 20.28
C LEU A 114 -12.11 -1.57 21.51
N GLU A 115 -13.08 -2.48 21.29
CA GLU A 115 -13.76 -3.20 22.39
C GLU A 115 -12.82 -4.11 23.15
N ALA A 116 -11.90 -4.81 22.51
CA ALA A 116 -10.91 -5.63 23.21
C ALA A 116 -10.05 -4.78 24.16
N VAL A 117 -9.56 -3.62 23.69
CA VAL A 117 -8.79 -2.68 24.53
C VAL A 117 -9.62 -2.16 25.69
N ARG A 118 -10.90 -1.82 25.47
CA ARG A 118 -11.83 -1.36 26.52
C ARG A 118 -12.11 -2.45 27.55
N LEU A 119 -12.50 -3.63 27.10
CA LEU A 119 -12.85 -4.76 27.98
C LEU A 119 -11.68 -5.28 28.82
N LEU A 120 -10.46 -5.18 28.28
CA LEU A 120 -9.23 -5.57 28.96
C LEU A 120 -8.66 -4.46 29.89
N ASN A 121 -9.36 -3.33 30.03
CA ASN A 121 -8.93 -2.16 30.81
C ASN A 121 -7.57 -1.60 30.38
N LEU A 122 -7.28 -1.62 29.08
CA LEU A 122 -6.00 -1.15 28.51
C LEU A 122 -6.04 0.32 28.05
N ILE A 123 -7.19 1.00 28.17
CA ILE A 123 -7.34 2.42 27.75
C ILE A 123 -6.23 3.33 28.33
N PRO A 124 -5.85 3.24 29.61
CA PRO A 124 -4.84 4.14 30.17
C PRO A 124 -3.42 3.91 29.62
N LYS A 125 -3.19 2.77 28.95
CA LYS A 125 -1.87 2.35 28.48
C LYS A 125 -1.73 2.36 26.97
N THR A 126 -2.74 1.82 26.26
CA THR A 126 -2.63 1.47 24.85
C THR A 126 -3.05 2.63 23.94
N ARG A 127 -2.17 3.04 23.03
CA ARG A 127 -2.45 3.99 21.96
C ARG A 127 -2.80 3.23 20.69
N ILE A 128 -3.82 3.68 19.94
CA ILE A 128 -4.34 2.99 18.76
C ILE A 128 -4.23 3.87 17.53
N TYR A 129 -3.54 3.38 16.52
CA TYR A 129 -3.53 3.91 15.17
C TYR A 129 -4.49 3.12 14.28
N GLN A 130 -5.45 3.79 13.68
CA GLN A 130 -6.35 3.25 12.67
C GLN A 130 -5.92 3.71 11.27
N ALA A 131 -5.53 2.78 10.41
CA ALA A 131 -5.32 3.08 9.01
C ALA A 131 -6.66 3.39 8.33
N SER A 132 -6.88 4.64 8.02
CA SER A 132 -7.99 5.13 7.21
C SER A 132 -7.50 5.35 5.76
N THR A 133 -8.29 5.98 4.90
CA THR A 133 -8.01 6.04 3.47
C THR A 133 -8.55 7.30 2.82
N SER A 134 -7.89 7.82 1.79
CA SER A 134 -8.40 8.89 0.94
C SER A 134 -9.66 8.51 0.16
N GLU A 135 -9.97 7.21 0.01
CA GLU A 135 -11.21 6.73 -0.62
C GLU A 135 -12.47 7.14 0.17
N LEU A 136 -12.35 7.60 1.43
CA LEU A 136 -13.46 8.21 2.18
C LEU A 136 -14.02 9.43 1.47
N TYR A 137 -13.16 10.21 0.82
CA TYR A 137 -13.59 11.42 0.10
C TYR A 137 -14.41 11.12 -1.15
N GLY A 138 -14.12 10.02 -1.84
CA GLY A 138 -14.92 9.45 -2.93
C GLY A 138 -15.33 10.45 -4.00
N LEU A 139 -16.64 10.86 -4.01
CA LEU A 139 -17.09 11.98 -4.81
C LEU A 139 -16.67 13.28 -4.12
N VAL A 140 -15.53 13.79 -4.52
CA VAL A 140 -14.81 14.88 -3.87
C VAL A 140 -15.66 16.13 -3.72
N GLN A 141 -15.80 16.63 -2.48
CA GLN A 141 -16.59 17.82 -2.15
C GLN A 141 -15.74 19.10 -2.03
N GLU A 142 -14.43 18.95 -1.86
CA GLU A 142 -13.46 20.05 -1.71
C GLU A 142 -12.10 19.62 -2.28
N VAL A 143 -11.35 20.56 -2.87
CA VAL A 143 -9.99 20.33 -3.43
C VAL A 143 -9.05 21.41 -2.93
N PRO A 144 -7.88 21.08 -2.34
CA PRO A 144 -7.46 19.73 -1.90
C PRO A 144 -8.27 19.21 -0.70
N GLN A 145 -8.27 17.88 -0.48
CA GLN A 145 -8.95 17.26 0.64
C GLN A 145 -8.12 17.39 1.92
N ARG A 146 -8.80 17.74 3.01
CA ARG A 146 -8.26 17.89 4.37
C ARG A 146 -9.11 17.14 5.39
N GLU A 147 -8.73 17.14 6.65
CA GLU A 147 -9.43 16.43 7.73
C GLU A 147 -10.90 16.86 7.91
N THR A 148 -11.22 18.11 7.53
CA THR A 148 -12.57 18.68 7.63
C THR A 148 -13.42 18.53 6.37
N THR A 149 -12.84 18.07 5.26
CA THR A 149 -13.58 17.86 4.01
C THR A 149 -14.64 16.78 4.19
N PRO A 150 -15.90 17.02 3.81
CA PRO A 150 -16.95 16.01 3.92
C PRO A 150 -16.64 14.75 3.14
N PHE A 151 -16.91 13.58 3.74
CA PHE A 151 -16.74 12.29 3.10
C PHE A 151 -17.95 11.91 2.23
N TYR A 152 -17.68 11.32 1.06
CA TYR A 152 -18.70 10.79 0.15
C TYR A 152 -18.20 9.49 -0.50
N PRO A 153 -18.17 8.35 0.24
CA PRO A 153 -17.55 7.10 -0.23
C PRO A 153 -18.25 6.55 -1.49
N ARG A 154 -17.45 5.94 -2.39
CA ARG A 154 -17.89 5.45 -3.70
C ARG A 154 -17.65 3.95 -3.90
N SER A 155 -17.38 3.20 -2.83
CA SER A 155 -17.18 1.75 -2.89
C SER A 155 -17.54 1.09 -1.56
N PRO A 156 -17.89 -0.21 -1.54
CA PRO A 156 -18.09 -0.96 -0.30
C PRO A 156 -16.86 -0.89 0.64
N TYR A 157 -15.65 -0.91 0.08
CA TYR A 157 -14.41 -0.67 0.84
C TYR A 157 -14.42 0.69 1.54
N ALA A 158 -14.71 1.76 0.82
CA ALA A 158 -14.72 3.10 1.38
C ALA A 158 -15.80 3.27 2.46
N VAL A 159 -16.98 2.67 2.28
CA VAL A 159 -18.07 2.67 3.28
C VAL A 159 -17.65 1.92 4.55
N ALA A 160 -17.01 0.76 4.42
CA ALA A 160 -16.50 0.01 5.57
C ALA A 160 -15.40 0.79 6.32
N LYS A 161 -14.49 1.41 5.59
CA LYS A 161 -13.45 2.28 6.18
C LYS A 161 -14.03 3.54 6.82
N LEU A 162 -15.14 4.08 6.29
CA LEU A 162 -15.86 5.21 6.91
C LEU A 162 -16.43 4.83 8.27
N TYR A 163 -17.02 3.64 8.39
CA TYR A 163 -17.44 3.12 9.69
C TYR A 163 -16.23 3.02 10.64
N GLY A 164 -15.11 2.44 10.19
CA GLY A 164 -13.88 2.31 10.97
C GLY A 164 -13.33 3.67 11.44
N TYR A 165 -13.39 4.69 10.58
CA TYR A 165 -13.01 6.07 10.92
C TYR A 165 -13.89 6.62 12.05
N TRP A 166 -15.20 6.62 11.87
CA TRP A 166 -16.13 7.23 12.83
C TRP A 166 -16.24 6.48 14.14
N ILE A 167 -16.12 5.15 14.14
CA ILE A 167 -16.11 4.40 15.39
C ILE A 167 -14.83 4.68 16.19
N THR A 168 -13.69 4.91 15.54
CA THR A 168 -12.45 5.34 16.19
C THR A 168 -12.60 6.72 16.84
N VAL A 169 -13.20 7.68 16.13
CA VAL A 169 -13.53 9.02 16.68
C VAL A 169 -14.48 8.88 17.88
N ASN A 170 -15.54 8.09 17.74
CA ASN A 170 -16.52 7.89 18.82
C ASN A 170 -15.89 7.33 20.09
N TYR A 171 -14.99 6.31 19.96
CA TYR A 171 -14.32 5.71 21.13
C TYR A 171 -13.30 6.67 21.77
N ARG A 172 -12.64 7.49 20.98
CA ARG A 172 -11.79 8.59 21.48
C ARG A 172 -12.59 9.57 22.35
N GLU A 173 -13.75 10.00 21.89
CA GLU A 173 -14.59 11.00 22.55
C GLU A 173 -15.36 10.40 23.74
N ALA A 174 -15.98 9.23 23.58
CA ALA A 174 -16.86 8.65 24.57
C ALA A 174 -16.10 7.96 25.73
N TYR A 175 -14.93 7.37 25.45
CA TYR A 175 -14.17 6.58 26.43
C TYR A 175 -12.77 7.15 26.73
N HIS A 176 -12.43 8.33 26.17
CA HIS A 176 -11.12 8.95 26.32
C HIS A 176 -9.96 8.05 25.85
N MET A 177 -10.23 7.21 24.85
CA MET A 177 -9.25 6.29 24.30
C MET A 177 -8.25 7.07 23.42
N HIS A 178 -6.95 6.84 23.61
CA HIS A 178 -5.95 7.41 22.71
C HIS A 178 -5.98 6.70 21.36
N ALA A 179 -6.92 7.10 20.50
CA ALA A 179 -7.18 6.49 19.21
C ALA A 179 -7.18 7.55 18.10
N SER A 180 -6.35 7.36 17.08
CA SER A 180 -6.12 8.32 15.99
C SER A 180 -6.27 7.66 14.63
N ASN A 181 -6.86 8.39 13.66
CA ASN A 181 -6.91 7.94 12.27
C ASN A 181 -5.81 8.60 11.43
N GLY A 182 -5.16 7.82 10.58
CA GLY A 182 -4.39 8.35 9.47
C GLY A 182 -5.20 8.23 8.18
N ILE A 183 -5.62 9.35 7.59
CA ILE A 183 -6.31 9.39 6.30
C ILE A 183 -5.24 9.34 5.22
N LEU A 184 -4.87 8.11 4.84
CA LEU A 184 -3.74 7.88 3.96
C LEU A 184 -4.13 8.03 2.49
N PHE A 185 -3.39 8.83 1.76
CA PHE A 185 -3.42 8.86 0.31
C PHE A 185 -2.61 7.68 -0.24
N ASN A 186 -2.66 7.46 -1.55
CA ASN A 186 -2.02 6.30 -2.14
C ASN A 186 -0.52 6.31 -1.86
N HIS A 187 0.00 5.19 -1.36
CA HIS A 187 1.42 5.03 -1.06
C HIS A 187 1.90 3.67 -1.51
N GLU A 188 3.02 3.70 -2.17
CA GLU A 188 3.49 2.63 -3.01
C GLU A 188 4.93 2.26 -2.64
N SER A 189 5.37 1.10 -3.10
CA SER A 189 6.75 0.65 -2.91
C SER A 189 7.03 -0.65 -3.68
N PRO A 190 8.27 -1.14 -3.66
CA PRO A 190 8.59 -2.51 -4.11
C PRO A 190 7.79 -3.63 -3.43
N LEU A 191 7.20 -3.38 -2.27
CA LEU A 191 6.38 -4.35 -1.51
C LEU A 191 4.86 -4.20 -1.76
N ARG A 192 4.44 -3.29 -2.65
CA ARG A 192 3.02 -3.14 -3.00
C ARG A 192 2.46 -4.44 -3.58
N GLY A 193 1.20 -4.74 -3.33
CA GLY A 193 0.52 -5.88 -3.96
C GLY A 193 0.54 -5.78 -5.49
N GLU A 194 0.74 -6.90 -6.16
CA GLU A 194 1.04 -6.98 -7.59
C GLU A 194 -0.11 -6.50 -8.48
N THR A 195 -1.35 -6.59 -8.00
CA THR A 195 -2.56 -6.20 -8.72
C THR A 195 -2.90 -4.71 -8.61
N PHE A 196 -2.21 -3.96 -7.75
CA PHE A 196 -2.40 -2.51 -7.66
C PHE A 196 -1.73 -1.79 -8.83
N VAL A 197 -2.36 -0.70 -9.28
CA VAL A 197 -2.06 -0.02 -10.55
C VAL A 197 -0.57 0.31 -10.74
N THR A 198 0.09 0.87 -9.75
CA THR A 198 1.51 1.24 -9.83
C THR A 198 2.41 0.01 -9.95
N ARG A 199 2.17 -1.03 -9.13
CA ARG A 199 2.94 -2.25 -9.17
C ARG A 199 2.66 -3.07 -10.44
N LYS A 200 1.41 -3.08 -10.92
CA LYS A 200 1.05 -3.65 -12.22
C LYS A 200 1.87 -3.00 -13.34
N VAL A 201 1.99 -1.68 -13.34
CA VAL A 201 2.79 -0.93 -14.33
C VAL A 201 4.26 -1.31 -14.25
N THR A 202 4.91 -1.19 -13.07
CA THR A 202 6.36 -1.42 -12.94
C THR A 202 6.75 -2.86 -13.25
N ARG A 203 5.93 -3.84 -12.86
CA ARG A 203 6.12 -5.26 -13.25
C ARG A 203 5.94 -5.48 -14.75
N ALA A 204 4.90 -4.90 -15.34
CA ALA A 204 4.66 -5.03 -16.79
C ALA A 204 5.78 -4.38 -17.59
N VAL A 205 6.21 -3.17 -17.25
CA VAL A 205 7.35 -2.50 -17.91
C VAL A 205 8.60 -3.38 -17.81
N SER A 206 8.90 -3.92 -16.62
CA SER A 206 10.03 -4.83 -16.43
C SER A 206 9.93 -6.09 -17.31
N ARG A 207 8.76 -6.70 -17.42
CA ARG A 207 8.52 -7.87 -18.29
C ARG A 207 8.63 -7.53 -19.77
N ILE A 208 8.15 -6.34 -20.18
CA ILE A 208 8.17 -5.88 -21.58
C ILE A 208 9.62 -5.73 -22.04
N VAL A 209 10.49 -5.09 -21.26
CA VAL A 209 11.88 -4.87 -21.66
C VAL A 209 12.74 -6.13 -21.61
N LEU A 210 12.36 -7.11 -20.81
CA LEU A 210 13.00 -8.43 -20.76
C LEU A 210 12.42 -9.42 -21.80
N GLY A 211 11.48 -8.99 -22.66
CA GLY A 211 10.88 -9.84 -23.68
C GLY A 211 9.87 -10.88 -23.16
N MET A 212 9.45 -10.79 -21.90
CA MET A 212 8.53 -11.73 -21.26
C MET A 212 7.06 -11.39 -21.50
N GLN A 213 6.76 -10.16 -21.92
CA GLN A 213 5.41 -9.64 -22.18
C GLN A 213 5.42 -8.68 -23.35
N LYS A 214 4.37 -8.68 -24.17
CA LYS A 214 4.29 -7.78 -25.33
C LYS A 214 3.71 -6.41 -24.96
N LYS A 215 2.60 -6.39 -24.23
CA LYS A 215 1.78 -5.20 -23.96
C LYS A 215 1.11 -5.33 -22.58
N VAL A 216 0.88 -4.21 -21.92
CA VAL A 216 0.06 -4.14 -20.69
C VAL A 216 -1.28 -3.49 -21.00
N TYR A 217 -2.35 -4.01 -20.40
CA TYR A 217 -3.68 -3.42 -20.50
C TYR A 217 -4.06 -2.74 -19.20
N MET A 218 -4.58 -1.51 -19.31
CA MET A 218 -4.94 -0.65 -18.19
C MET A 218 -6.40 -0.21 -18.30
N GLY A 219 -6.95 0.34 -17.23
CA GLY A 219 -8.24 1.03 -17.27
C GLY A 219 -8.08 2.49 -17.68
N ASN A 220 -8.78 3.40 -16.98
CA ASN A 220 -8.74 4.84 -17.26
C ASN A 220 -7.35 5.46 -17.00
N LEU A 221 -6.66 5.85 -18.07
CA LEU A 221 -5.32 6.45 -18.00
C LEU A 221 -5.32 7.91 -17.51
N SER A 222 -6.47 8.57 -17.52
CA SER A 222 -6.59 9.99 -17.15
C SER A 222 -6.83 10.20 -15.66
N SER A 223 -7.16 9.15 -14.90
CA SER A 223 -7.35 9.24 -13.44
C SER A 223 -6.09 9.77 -12.76
N LYS A 224 -6.28 10.71 -11.82
CA LYS A 224 -5.21 11.37 -11.07
C LYS A 224 -5.14 10.86 -9.64
N ARG A 225 -3.94 10.56 -9.17
CA ARG A 225 -3.71 10.12 -7.79
C ARG A 225 -2.50 10.84 -7.20
N ASP A 226 -2.57 11.07 -5.90
CA ASP A 226 -1.44 11.49 -5.08
C ASP A 226 -0.70 10.22 -4.61
N TRP A 227 0.50 9.99 -5.11
CA TRP A 227 1.32 8.82 -4.77
C TRP A 227 2.55 9.19 -3.96
N GLY A 228 2.67 8.64 -2.76
CA GLY A 228 3.86 8.74 -1.94
C GLY A 228 4.57 7.40 -1.76
N HIS A 229 5.72 7.40 -1.10
CA HIS A 229 6.46 6.19 -0.76
C HIS A 229 6.01 5.64 0.60
N ALA A 230 5.75 4.33 0.71
CA ALA A 230 5.25 3.69 1.93
C ALA A 230 6.16 3.92 3.15
N LYS A 231 7.47 4.06 2.96
CA LYS A 231 8.41 4.39 4.05
C LYS A 231 8.11 5.74 4.70
N ASP A 232 7.67 6.73 3.94
CA ASP A 232 7.25 8.03 4.49
C ASP A 232 5.96 7.89 5.30
N TYR A 233 5.04 7.07 4.83
CA TYR A 233 3.74 6.87 5.48
C TYR A 233 3.88 6.11 6.81
N VAL A 234 4.76 5.11 6.92
CA VAL A 234 4.99 4.43 8.21
C VAL A 234 5.64 5.37 9.24
N ARG A 235 6.45 6.34 8.80
CA ARG A 235 6.96 7.40 9.69
C ARG A 235 5.82 8.27 10.23
N ALA A 236 4.83 8.60 9.38
CA ALA A 236 3.65 9.32 9.82
C ALA A 236 2.81 8.51 10.82
N MET A 237 2.57 7.22 10.53
CA MET A 237 1.84 6.32 11.44
C MET A 237 2.46 6.31 12.85
N TYR A 238 3.78 6.20 12.92
CA TYR A 238 4.51 6.29 14.18
C TYR A 238 4.35 7.67 14.83
N ALA A 239 4.60 8.77 14.09
CA ALA A 239 4.55 10.12 14.61
C ALA A 239 3.16 10.49 15.17
N ILE A 240 2.08 10.00 14.57
CA ILE A 240 0.70 10.17 15.02
C ILE A 240 0.52 9.62 16.44
N LEU A 241 1.04 8.43 16.72
CA LEU A 241 0.90 7.81 18.05
C LEU A 241 1.86 8.38 19.09
N GLN A 242 2.85 9.19 18.71
CA GLN A 242 3.73 9.83 19.69
C GLN A 242 3.16 11.16 20.22
N GLN A 243 2.05 11.66 19.67
CA GLN A 243 1.40 12.88 20.15
C GLN A 243 0.71 12.65 21.50
N ASP A 244 0.70 13.67 22.36
CA ASP A 244 0.04 13.58 23.68
C ASP A 244 -1.48 13.48 23.54
N GLU A 245 -2.06 14.21 22.58
CA GLU A 245 -3.50 14.19 22.28
C GLU A 245 -3.78 13.45 20.99
N PRO A 246 -4.74 12.50 21.00
CA PRO A 246 -5.14 11.77 19.78
C PRO A 246 -5.87 12.68 18.80
N SER A 247 -5.58 12.54 17.52
CA SER A 247 -6.22 13.31 16.46
C SER A 247 -6.15 12.58 15.12
N ASP A 248 -6.90 13.07 14.12
CA ASP A 248 -6.91 12.52 12.78
C ASP A 248 -6.01 13.37 11.86
N TYR A 249 -5.30 12.74 10.93
CA TYR A 249 -4.34 13.40 10.06
C TYR A 249 -4.45 12.92 8.62
N VAL A 250 -4.51 13.86 7.68
CA VAL A 250 -4.27 13.59 6.26
C VAL A 250 -2.79 13.41 6.01
N ILE A 251 -2.43 12.29 5.38
CA ILE A 251 -1.06 11.99 4.97
C ILE A 251 -1.05 11.85 3.45
N ALA A 252 -0.40 12.82 2.80
CA ALA A 252 -0.39 12.98 1.35
C ALA A 252 0.87 13.75 0.91
N THR A 253 1.27 13.57 -0.35
CA THR A 253 2.36 14.38 -0.91
C THR A 253 1.89 15.78 -1.33
N GLY A 254 0.61 15.93 -1.66
CA GLY A 254 0.03 17.15 -2.21
C GLY A 254 0.26 17.31 -3.71
N ILE A 255 0.78 16.27 -4.38
CA ILE A 255 1.08 16.29 -5.82
C ILE A 255 0.29 15.15 -6.50
N THR A 256 -0.43 15.47 -7.55
CA THR A 256 -1.16 14.46 -8.35
C THR A 256 -0.48 14.18 -9.67
N THR A 257 -0.53 12.91 -10.06
CA THR A 257 -0.01 12.43 -11.34
C THR A 257 -1.07 11.56 -12.02
N THR A 258 -1.20 11.63 -13.34
CA THR A 258 -2.08 10.72 -14.09
C THR A 258 -1.48 9.33 -14.17
N ILE A 259 -2.31 8.30 -14.35
CA ILE A 259 -1.82 6.94 -14.64
C ILE A 259 -0.95 6.95 -15.91
N ARG A 260 -1.36 7.72 -16.93
CA ARG A 260 -0.58 7.91 -18.17
C ARG A 260 0.84 8.42 -17.89
N ASP A 261 0.96 9.46 -17.06
CA ASP A 261 2.26 10.03 -16.72
C ASP A 261 3.12 9.09 -15.89
N PHE A 262 2.51 8.36 -14.96
CA PHE A 262 3.22 7.33 -14.19
C PHE A 262 3.79 6.22 -15.10
N ILE A 263 3.02 5.76 -16.09
CA ILE A 263 3.49 4.78 -17.08
C ILE A 263 4.67 5.35 -17.88
N ARG A 264 4.54 6.60 -18.37
CA ARG A 264 5.62 7.26 -19.11
C ARG A 264 6.89 7.33 -18.27
N MET A 265 6.80 7.82 -17.04
CA MET A 265 7.94 7.91 -16.12
C MET A 265 8.57 6.54 -15.83
N ALA A 266 7.77 5.47 -15.71
CA ALA A 266 8.30 4.12 -15.50
C ALA A 266 9.12 3.61 -16.69
N PHE A 267 8.73 3.93 -17.93
CA PHE A 267 9.52 3.63 -19.12
C PHE A 267 10.75 4.54 -19.24
N GLU A 268 10.61 5.84 -18.98
CA GLU A 268 11.71 6.81 -19.01
C GLU A 268 12.81 6.45 -18.01
N GLU A 269 12.44 5.93 -16.81
CA GLU A 269 13.39 5.50 -15.78
C GLU A 269 14.40 4.46 -16.27
N ILE A 270 14.03 3.71 -17.29
CA ILE A 270 14.87 2.65 -17.86
C ILE A 270 15.37 3.00 -19.28
N GLY A 271 15.28 4.27 -19.67
CA GLY A 271 15.79 4.75 -20.96
C GLY A 271 14.87 4.46 -22.14
N VAL A 272 13.57 4.26 -21.95
CA VAL A 272 12.60 4.00 -23.01
C VAL A 272 11.63 5.16 -23.13
N GLY A 273 11.65 5.88 -24.26
CA GLY A 273 10.66 6.89 -24.59
C GLY A 273 9.44 6.25 -25.23
N ILE A 274 8.25 6.59 -24.71
CA ILE A 274 6.97 6.14 -25.27
C ILE A 274 6.08 7.33 -25.63
N ARG A 275 5.25 7.15 -26.65
CA ARG A 275 4.27 8.15 -27.08
C ARG A 275 2.88 7.57 -27.10
N PHE A 276 1.92 8.27 -26.44
CA PHE A 276 0.51 7.92 -26.44
C PHE A 276 -0.17 8.41 -27.73
N LYS A 277 -1.10 7.62 -28.24
CA LYS A 277 -1.96 7.91 -29.40
C LYS A 277 -3.38 7.46 -29.12
N GLY A 278 -4.36 8.11 -29.75
CA GLY A 278 -5.78 7.82 -29.52
C GLY A 278 -6.30 8.43 -28.22
N GLU A 279 -7.54 8.15 -27.90
CA GLU A 279 -8.23 8.65 -26.71
C GLU A 279 -9.17 7.58 -26.15
N GLY A 280 -9.42 7.62 -24.83
CA GLY A 280 -10.37 6.74 -24.18
C GLY A 280 -9.99 5.25 -24.31
N ILE A 281 -10.89 4.43 -24.84
CA ILE A 281 -10.67 2.99 -24.99
C ILE A 281 -9.73 2.64 -26.15
N ASP A 282 -9.53 3.56 -27.11
CA ASP A 282 -8.63 3.38 -28.26
C ASP A 282 -7.23 3.93 -27.99
N GLU A 283 -6.97 4.39 -26.75
CA GLU A 283 -5.68 4.93 -26.38
C GLU A 283 -4.63 3.82 -26.24
N VAL A 284 -3.49 4.02 -26.93
CA VAL A 284 -2.33 3.11 -26.88
C VAL A 284 -1.05 3.90 -26.68
N ALA A 285 -0.01 3.25 -26.13
CA ALA A 285 1.34 3.81 -26.14
C ALA A 285 2.26 2.94 -27.01
N ILE A 286 3.10 3.62 -27.81
CA ILE A 286 4.10 3.00 -28.67
C ILE A 286 5.51 3.36 -28.20
N ILE A 287 6.47 2.47 -28.40
CA ILE A 287 7.90 2.76 -28.20
C ILE A 287 8.35 3.75 -29.26
N GLU A 288 8.86 4.91 -28.84
CA GLU A 288 9.32 5.98 -29.74
C GLU A 288 10.84 6.05 -29.82
N SER A 289 11.53 5.89 -28.69
CA SER A 289 12.99 6.02 -28.63
C SER A 289 13.60 5.17 -27.52
N ILE A 290 14.90 4.94 -27.60
CA ILE A 290 15.68 4.23 -26.59
C ILE A 290 16.97 5.01 -26.33
N ASP A 291 17.20 5.39 -25.08
CA ASP A 291 18.51 5.80 -24.57
C ASP A 291 19.29 4.51 -24.25
N GLU A 292 20.15 4.10 -25.19
CA GLU A 292 20.90 2.84 -25.09
C GLU A 292 21.81 2.80 -23.84
N GLY A 293 22.44 3.92 -23.48
CA GLY A 293 23.32 4.00 -22.32
C GLY A 293 22.56 3.77 -21.02
N LEU A 294 21.41 4.46 -20.86
CA LEU A 294 20.56 4.29 -19.67
C LEU A 294 19.91 2.90 -19.64
N PHE A 295 19.42 2.39 -20.79
CA PHE A 295 18.86 1.06 -20.89
C PHE A 295 19.86 -0.02 -20.46
N VAL A 296 21.08 0.00 -20.99
CA VAL A 296 22.13 -0.95 -20.60
C VAL A 296 22.45 -0.87 -19.11
N LYS A 297 22.54 0.35 -18.57
CA LYS A 297 22.79 0.56 -17.13
C LYS A 297 21.67 -0.01 -16.23
N LYS A 298 20.40 0.16 -16.60
CA LYS A 298 19.24 -0.22 -15.77
C LYS A 298 18.75 -1.63 -16.07
N VAL A 299 18.72 -2.04 -17.35
CA VAL A 299 18.16 -3.33 -17.79
C VAL A 299 19.26 -4.34 -18.13
N GLY A 300 20.31 -3.93 -18.79
CA GLY A 300 21.45 -4.77 -19.18
C GLY A 300 21.60 -4.94 -20.68
N ASP A 301 22.83 -5.09 -21.13
CA ASP A 301 23.25 -5.18 -22.53
C ASP A 301 22.58 -6.33 -23.30
N ALA A 302 22.47 -7.50 -22.65
CA ALA A 302 21.91 -8.71 -23.27
C ALA A 302 20.48 -8.54 -23.83
N TYR A 303 19.74 -7.54 -23.36
CA TYR A 303 18.35 -7.31 -23.78
C TYR A 303 18.21 -6.20 -24.84
N LEU A 304 19.22 -5.36 -25.03
CA LEU A 304 19.15 -4.15 -25.85
C LEU A 304 18.81 -4.46 -27.30
N GLU A 305 19.58 -5.32 -27.97
CA GLU A 305 19.43 -5.58 -29.42
C GLU A 305 18.07 -6.19 -29.77
N ASN A 306 17.51 -7.01 -28.89
CA ASN A 306 16.16 -7.55 -29.10
C ASN A 306 15.09 -6.50 -28.85
N PHE A 307 15.29 -5.62 -27.86
CA PHE A 307 14.32 -4.58 -27.53
C PHE A 307 14.30 -3.46 -28.58
N LYS A 308 15.43 -3.11 -29.20
CA LYS A 308 15.51 -2.13 -30.30
C LYS A 308 14.59 -2.47 -31.48
N LYS A 309 14.42 -3.75 -31.77
CA LYS A 309 13.52 -4.22 -32.86
C LYS A 309 12.05 -3.91 -32.58
N ARG A 310 11.70 -3.56 -31.35
CA ARG A 310 10.33 -3.27 -30.91
C ARG A 310 9.97 -1.77 -31.01
N VAL A 311 10.87 -0.91 -31.48
CA VAL A 311 10.56 0.50 -31.72
C VAL A 311 9.41 0.60 -32.74
N GLY A 312 8.37 1.37 -32.38
CA GLY A 312 7.12 1.47 -33.15
C GLY A 312 6.02 0.48 -32.71
N GLU A 313 6.33 -0.52 -31.88
CA GLU A 313 5.33 -1.44 -31.36
C GLU A 313 4.53 -0.83 -30.20
N GLU A 314 3.28 -1.29 -30.06
CA GLU A 314 2.43 -0.94 -28.94
C GLU A 314 2.83 -1.72 -27.67
N VAL A 315 2.96 -1.00 -26.57
CA VAL A 315 3.32 -1.55 -25.25
C VAL A 315 2.29 -1.29 -24.17
N VAL A 316 1.35 -0.37 -24.40
CA VAL A 316 0.22 -0.08 -23.49
C VAL A 316 -1.05 -0.03 -24.31
N GLY A 317 -2.15 -0.50 -23.75
CA GLY A 317 -3.49 -0.34 -24.28
C GLY A 317 -4.52 -0.20 -23.17
N VAL A 318 -5.71 0.24 -23.51
CA VAL A 318 -6.85 0.35 -22.59
C VAL A 318 -7.76 -0.84 -22.81
N ASP A 319 -8.27 -1.42 -21.70
CA ASP A 319 -9.29 -2.47 -21.73
C ASP A 319 -10.42 -2.11 -20.75
N PRO A 320 -11.67 -2.00 -21.25
CA PRO A 320 -12.83 -1.64 -20.44
C PRO A 320 -13.08 -2.54 -19.23
N GLN A 321 -12.65 -3.80 -19.24
CA GLN A 321 -12.80 -4.71 -18.09
C GLN A 321 -12.09 -4.22 -16.81
N TYR A 322 -11.10 -3.33 -16.95
CA TYR A 322 -10.38 -2.73 -15.82
C TYR A 322 -11.01 -1.44 -15.29
N PHE A 323 -12.11 -0.95 -15.89
CA PHE A 323 -12.85 0.18 -15.32
C PHE A 323 -13.57 -0.25 -14.03
N ARG A 324 -13.66 0.68 -13.08
CA ARG A 324 -14.45 0.48 -11.86
C ARG A 324 -15.92 0.81 -12.11
N PRO A 325 -16.86 0.18 -11.40
CA PRO A 325 -18.30 0.53 -11.48
C PRO A 325 -18.58 2.00 -11.14
N SER A 326 -17.76 2.57 -10.25
CA SER A 326 -17.74 4.01 -9.95
C SER A 326 -16.30 4.48 -9.79
N GLU A 327 -15.92 5.46 -10.60
CA GLU A 327 -14.56 6.03 -10.57
C GLU A 327 -14.45 7.18 -9.58
N VAL A 328 -13.25 7.35 -9.05
CA VAL A 328 -12.80 8.53 -8.32
C VAL A 328 -11.77 9.22 -9.22
N GLU A 329 -12.13 10.39 -9.75
CA GLU A 329 -11.32 11.05 -10.78
C GLU A 329 -10.08 11.75 -10.21
N LEU A 330 -10.23 12.40 -9.04
CA LEU A 330 -9.17 13.20 -8.43
C LEU A 330 -9.10 12.97 -6.92
N LEU A 331 -7.94 12.59 -6.43
CA LEU A 331 -7.59 12.64 -5.01
C LEU A 331 -6.28 13.40 -4.86
N ILE A 332 -6.32 14.51 -4.09
CA ILE A 332 -5.15 15.32 -3.74
C ILE A 332 -5.28 15.78 -2.29
N GLY A 333 -4.34 15.39 -1.43
CA GLY A 333 -4.42 15.66 0.00
C GLY A 333 -3.72 16.94 0.42
N ASP A 334 -4.32 17.64 1.38
CA ASP A 334 -3.67 18.73 2.12
C ASP A 334 -3.12 18.19 3.45
N ALA A 335 -1.83 17.89 3.49
CA ALA A 335 -1.14 17.38 4.67
C ALA A 335 -0.60 18.51 5.59
N THR A 336 -1.14 19.72 5.52
CA THR A 336 -0.66 20.87 6.33
C THR A 336 -0.70 20.57 7.82
N LYS A 337 -1.74 19.89 8.31
CA LYS A 337 -1.84 19.50 9.73
C LYS A 337 -0.72 18.54 10.12
N ALA A 338 -0.43 17.53 9.28
CA ALA A 338 0.67 16.59 9.54
C ALA A 338 2.04 17.30 9.55
N ARG A 339 2.26 18.21 8.59
CA ARG A 339 3.51 19.02 8.56
C ARG A 339 3.68 19.86 9.82
N THR A 340 2.64 20.59 10.22
CA THR A 340 2.72 21.55 11.33
C THR A 340 2.69 20.90 12.71
N ARG A 341 1.95 19.79 12.89
CA ARG A 341 1.80 19.15 14.20
C ARG A 341 2.74 17.98 14.42
N LEU A 342 3.05 17.21 13.38
CA LEU A 342 3.91 16.04 13.48
C LEU A 342 5.34 16.32 13.01
N GLY A 343 5.60 17.47 12.35
CA GLY A 343 6.86 17.72 11.64
C GLY A 343 7.11 16.72 10.50
N TRP A 344 6.03 16.12 9.96
CA TRP A 344 6.13 15.11 8.93
C TRP A 344 6.16 15.72 7.53
N GLU A 345 7.14 15.30 6.73
CA GLU A 345 7.22 15.60 5.30
C GLU A 345 7.65 14.36 4.53
N PRO A 346 7.19 14.20 3.26
CA PRO A 346 7.69 13.12 2.41
C PRO A 346 9.16 13.36 2.07
N GLU A 347 9.99 12.31 2.24
CA GLU A 347 11.42 12.33 1.87
C GLU A 347 11.64 11.83 0.44
N TYR A 348 10.71 11.00 -0.06
CA TYR A 348 10.79 10.40 -1.39
C TYR A 348 9.95 11.20 -2.40
N SER A 349 10.58 11.65 -3.49
CA SER A 349 9.86 12.15 -4.66
C SER A 349 9.19 11.00 -5.42
N LEU A 350 8.23 11.33 -6.31
CA LEU A 350 7.62 10.33 -7.20
C LEU A 350 8.67 9.64 -8.10
N ALA A 351 9.68 10.39 -8.56
CA ALA A 351 10.77 9.81 -9.36
C ALA A 351 11.58 8.79 -8.53
N ALA A 352 11.92 9.11 -7.29
CA ALA A 352 12.63 8.19 -6.40
C ALA A 352 11.79 6.93 -6.07
N LEU A 353 10.48 7.07 -5.92
CA LEU A 353 9.56 5.95 -5.75
C LEU A 353 9.57 5.03 -6.99
N ILE A 354 9.46 5.62 -8.18
CA ILE A 354 9.46 4.85 -9.44
C ILE A 354 10.81 4.14 -9.63
N GLU A 355 11.93 4.83 -9.36
CA GLU A 355 13.27 4.22 -9.42
C GLU A 355 13.38 3.00 -8.49
N ASP A 356 12.95 3.12 -7.23
CA ASP A 356 12.98 2.01 -6.25
C ASP A 356 12.13 0.82 -6.73
N MET A 357 10.91 1.10 -7.20
CA MET A 357 10.01 0.07 -7.72
C MET A 357 10.56 -0.61 -8.99
N MET A 358 11.03 0.17 -9.98
CA MET A 358 11.57 -0.37 -11.23
C MET A 358 12.82 -1.21 -10.99
N LYS A 359 13.75 -0.72 -10.17
CA LYS A 359 14.97 -1.46 -9.80
C LYS A 359 14.65 -2.83 -9.19
N ASN A 360 13.68 -2.87 -8.27
CA ASN A 360 13.23 -4.11 -7.63
C ASN A 360 12.57 -5.06 -8.65
N ASP A 361 11.64 -4.53 -9.48
CA ASP A 361 10.87 -5.37 -10.38
C ASP A 361 11.69 -5.92 -11.54
N ILE A 362 12.64 -5.15 -12.08
CA ILE A 362 13.62 -5.67 -13.05
C ILE A 362 14.43 -6.82 -12.44
N LYS A 363 14.91 -6.68 -11.20
CA LYS A 363 15.64 -7.74 -10.51
C LYS A 363 14.77 -8.99 -10.30
N LEU A 364 13.52 -8.80 -9.92
CA LEU A 364 12.55 -9.88 -9.72
C LEU A 364 12.27 -10.61 -11.04
N MET A 365 11.99 -9.89 -12.13
CA MET A 365 11.70 -10.48 -13.43
C MET A 365 12.93 -11.18 -14.03
N LYS A 366 14.14 -10.67 -13.83
CA LYS A 366 15.38 -11.38 -14.21
C LYS A 366 15.55 -12.70 -13.46
N LYS A 367 15.22 -12.71 -12.16
CA LYS A 367 15.23 -13.96 -11.37
C LYS A 367 14.22 -14.96 -11.95
N GLU A 368 13.02 -14.52 -12.30
CA GLU A 368 11.99 -15.37 -12.94
C GLU A 368 12.49 -15.94 -14.29
N SER A 369 13.10 -15.09 -15.15
CA SER A 369 13.68 -15.54 -16.43
C SER A 369 14.76 -16.59 -16.22
N TYR A 370 15.69 -16.35 -15.32
CA TYR A 370 16.78 -17.27 -15.01
C TYR A 370 16.27 -18.64 -14.52
N LEU A 371 15.29 -18.65 -13.63
CA LEU A 371 14.68 -19.89 -13.15
C LEU A 371 13.97 -20.65 -14.28
N LYS A 372 13.25 -19.92 -15.17
CA LYS A 372 12.58 -20.53 -16.31
C LYS A 372 13.57 -21.14 -17.31
N GLU A 373 14.66 -20.44 -17.62
CA GLU A 373 15.75 -20.92 -18.49
C GLU A 373 16.43 -22.15 -17.91
N GLY A 374 16.56 -22.22 -16.58
CA GLY A 374 17.06 -23.39 -15.87
C GLY A 374 16.07 -24.57 -15.77
N GLY A 375 14.91 -24.48 -16.40
CA GLY A 375 13.88 -25.53 -16.40
C GLY A 375 13.03 -25.61 -15.11
N TYR A 376 13.17 -24.66 -14.20
CA TYR A 376 12.37 -24.61 -12.98
C TYR A 376 10.96 -24.08 -13.25
N LYS A 377 9.96 -24.66 -12.58
CA LYS A 377 8.60 -24.09 -12.56
C LYS A 377 8.61 -22.82 -11.73
N ILE A 378 8.18 -21.72 -12.33
CA ILE A 378 7.87 -20.47 -11.62
C ILE A 378 6.38 -20.42 -11.34
N LEU A 379 6.00 -19.91 -10.16
CA LEU A 379 4.62 -19.59 -9.88
C LEU A 379 4.25 -18.38 -10.74
N ASN A 380 3.38 -18.61 -11.72
CA ASN A 380 2.85 -17.52 -12.53
C ASN A 380 1.78 -16.80 -11.72
N TYR A 381 2.13 -15.67 -11.13
CA TYR A 381 1.17 -14.75 -10.56
C TYR A 381 0.58 -13.92 -11.72
N PHE A 382 -0.37 -14.51 -12.42
CA PHE A 382 -1.24 -13.77 -13.33
C PHE A 382 -2.39 -13.16 -12.54
N GLU A 383 -2.89 -12.01 -13.02
CA GLU A 383 -4.14 -11.43 -12.53
C GLU A 383 -5.33 -12.33 -12.82
#